data_f896d12ae27c45c22bcaec6ee5fc82ea
#
_entry.id   f896d12ae27c45c22bcaec6ee5fc82ea
#
_cell.length_a   1.000
_cell.length_b   1.000
_cell.length_c   1.000
_cell.angle_alpha   90.00
_cell.angle_beta   90.00
_cell.angle_gamma   90.00
#
_symmetry.space_group_name_H-M   'P 1'
#
loop_
_entity.id
_entity.type
_entity.pdbx_description
1 polymer ?
#
loop_
_entity_poly.entity_id
_entity_poly.type
_entity_poly.pdbx_seq_one_letter_code
_entity_poly.pdbx_strand_id
1 'polypeptide(L)'
;MKKFISAFGIMCLATYASMFTLGNPVLTYDKTVIVPDGTEISAVTIETISSKTANDDDPITFKVDEDVLFNGDVVIAKGTIIKGVVTNAKKSGFFGRGGELNVRVESTQTVDNQKIKVRASKGKAGDNKTGATVALVVLFGPLGFLKKGKNAEIKEGTKIKVFTDEEKTVKIVTP
;
A
#
# COMPACT_ATOMS: atom_id res chain seq x y z
N MET A 1 86.29 -3.26 3.53
CA MET A 1 85.29 -3.59 2.52
C MET A 1 83.93 -3.17 3.03
N LYS A 2 83.39 -2.03 2.59
CA LYS A 2 82.17 -1.39 3.09
C LYS A 2 80.99 -1.83 2.22
N LYS A 3 79.97 -2.44 2.81
CA LYS A 3 78.74 -2.83 2.12
C LYS A 3 77.76 -1.64 2.17
N PHE A 4 77.58 -1.01 1.03
CA PHE A 4 76.45 -0.09 0.79
C PHE A 4 75.19 -0.94 0.54
N ILE A 5 74.26 -0.94 1.45
CA ILE A 5 72.91 -1.47 1.21
C ILE A 5 72.02 -0.28 0.91
N SER A 6 71.57 -0.28 -0.36
CA SER A 6 70.70 0.70 -0.99
C SER A 6 69.36 0.82 -0.28
N ALA A 7 69.06 2.02 0.23
CA ALA A 7 67.79 2.41 0.84
C ALA A 7 66.80 2.87 -0.23
N PHE A 8 66.43 1.98 -1.19
CA PHE A 8 65.52 2.34 -2.29
C PHE A 8 64.31 1.43 -2.46
N GLY A 9 63.83 0.82 -1.37
CA GLY A 9 62.77 -0.20 -1.43
C GLY A 9 61.51 0.05 -0.58
N ILE A 10 61.36 1.17 0.11
CA ILE A 10 60.24 1.34 1.07
C ILE A 10 59.40 2.60 0.76
N MET A 11 59.25 2.98 -0.47
CA MET A 11 58.45 4.19 -0.81
C MET A 11 57.38 3.95 -1.89
N CYS A 12 56.83 2.75 -1.97
CA CYS A 12 55.81 2.46 -2.97
C CYS A 12 54.57 1.66 -2.45
N LEU A 13 54.33 1.62 -1.13
CA LEU A 13 53.19 0.87 -0.55
C LEU A 13 52.18 1.75 0.26
N ALA A 14 52.23 3.08 0.11
CA ALA A 14 51.40 3.98 0.89
C ALA A 14 50.33 4.76 0.08
N THR A 15 50.00 4.37 -1.15
CA THR A 15 49.07 5.16 -1.99
C THR A 15 47.84 4.45 -2.51
N TYR A 16 47.47 3.29 -1.99
CA TYR A 16 46.21 2.60 -2.41
C TYR A 16 45.21 2.40 -1.29
N ALA A 17 45.18 3.28 -0.29
CA ALA A 17 44.09 3.37 0.67
C ALA A 17 43.13 4.53 0.31
N SER A 18 42.85 4.74 -0.99
CA SER A 18 41.85 5.69 -1.42
C SER A 18 40.48 5.06 -1.33
N MET A 19 39.81 5.26 -0.18
CA MET A 19 38.43 5.72 -0.08
C MET A 19 37.44 5.11 -1.07
N PHE A 20 37.04 3.90 -0.81
CA PHE A 20 35.71 3.47 -1.23
C PHE A 20 34.73 3.77 -0.07
N THR A 21 34.51 5.05 0.20
CA THR A 21 33.33 5.48 0.97
C THR A 21 32.13 5.22 0.06
N LEU A 22 31.49 4.07 0.23
CA LEU A 22 30.11 3.85 -0.17
C LEU A 22 29.25 4.85 0.62
N GLY A 23 29.19 6.08 0.13
CA GLY A 23 28.22 7.05 0.62
C GLY A 23 26.85 6.52 0.28
N ASN A 24 26.16 5.95 1.28
CA ASN A 24 24.73 5.74 1.15
C ASN A 24 24.13 7.10 0.81
N PRO A 25 23.34 7.22 -0.28
CA PRO A 25 22.66 8.46 -0.57
C PRO A 25 21.76 8.79 0.61
N VAL A 26 22.12 9.81 1.36
CA VAL A 26 21.21 10.37 2.40
C VAL A 26 20.12 11.07 1.63
N LEU A 27 18.93 10.51 1.65
CA LEU A 27 17.74 11.17 1.10
C LEU A 27 17.49 12.43 1.94
N THR A 28 17.68 13.58 1.32
CA THR A 28 17.40 14.87 1.95
C THR A 28 15.92 15.18 1.74
N TYR A 29 15.14 15.31 2.81
CA TYR A 29 13.74 15.69 2.76
C TYR A 29 13.65 17.21 2.93
N ASP A 30 13.28 17.93 1.85
CA ASP A 30 13.24 19.40 1.86
C ASP A 30 11.90 19.97 2.30
N LYS A 31 10.81 19.22 2.15
CA LYS A 31 9.45 19.70 2.32
C LYS A 31 8.60 18.73 3.14
N THR A 32 7.75 19.29 3.96
CA THR A 32 6.78 18.53 4.75
C THR A 32 5.36 18.93 4.32
N VAL A 33 4.53 17.93 4.05
CA VAL A 33 3.14 18.10 3.62
C VAL A 33 2.22 17.36 4.58
N ILE A 34 1.13 17.99 5.00
CA ILE A 34 0.12 17.35 5.85
C ILE A 34 -0.98 16.82 4.95
N VAL A 35 -1.14 15.50 4.93
CA VAL A 35 -2.24 14.80 4.23
C VAL A 35 -3.43 14.73 5.18
N PRO A 36 -4.57 15.36 4.85
CA PRO A 36 -5.72 15.36 5.74
C PRO A 36 -6.44 14.00 5.75
N ASP A 37 -7.20 13.76 6.82
CA ASP A 37 -8.19 12.70 6.87
C ASP A 37 -9.22 12.86 5.73
N GLY A 38 -9.63 11.72 5.12
CA GLY A 38 -10.60 11.69 4.02
C GLY A 38 -10.01 12.02 2.64
N THR A 39 -8.68 12.05 2.49
CA THR A 39 -8.04 12.15 1.17
C THR A 39 -8.37 10.90 0.35
N GLU A 40 -8.92 11.10 -0.87
CA GLU A 40 -9.33 10.02 -1.77
C GLU A 40 -8.13 9.38 -2.44
N ILE A 41 -8.14 8.06 -2.52
CA ILE A 41 -7.13 7.21 -3.14
C ILE A 41 -7.86 6.26 -4.11
N SER A 42 -7.55 6.32 -5.39
CA SER A 42 -7.99 5.33 -6.38
C SER A 42 -7.15 4.07 -6.25
N ALA A 43 -7.79 2.92 -6.11
CA ALA A 43 -7.11 1.63 -5.99
C ALA A 43 -7.72 0.58 -6.91
N VAL A 44 -6.92 -0.42 -7.26
CA VAL A 44 -7.36 -1.58 -8.05
C VAL A 44 -7.00 -2.87 -7.33
N THR A 45 -7.84 -3.89 -7.48
CA THR A 45 -7.50 -5.25 -7.04
C THR A 45 -6.44 -5.86 -7.95
N ILE A 46 -5.45 -6.52 -7.37
CA ILE A 46 -4.35 -7.19 -8.11
C ILE A 46 -4.59 -8.67 -8.33
N GLU A 47 -5.63 -9.22 -7.73
CA GLU A 47 -6.00 -10.63 -7.83
C GLU A 47 -7.53 -10.80 -7.75
N THR A 48 -8.02 -11.89 -8.32
CA THR A 48 -9.44 -12.26 -8.21
C THR A 48 -9.68 -12.99 -6.90
N ILE A 49 -10.63 -12.49 -6.10
CA ILE A 49 -11.01 -13.07 -4.81
C ILE A 49 -12.44 -13.57 -4.90
N SER A 50 -12.67 -14.80 -4.44
CA SER A 50 -13.98 -15.44 -4.49
C SER A 50 -14.41 -15.95 -3.12
N SER A 51 -15.67 -15.76 -2.77
CA SER A 51 -16.26 -16.33 -1.55
C SER A 51 -16.25 -17.85 -1.52
N LYS A 52 -15.93 -18.50 -2.66
CA LYS A 52 -15.76 -19.96 -2.73
C LYS A 52 -14.46 -20.42 -2.08
N THR A 53 -13.40 -19.63 -2.18
CA THR A 53 -12.03 -20.00 -1.79
C THR A 53 -11.50 -19.18 -0.61
N ALA A 54 -11.95 -17.94 -0.46
CA ALA A 54 -11.55 -17.09 0.63
C ALA A 54 -12.12 -17.55 1.98
N ASN A 55 -11.37 -17.28 3.04
CA ASN A 55 -11.77 -17.45 4.43
C ASN A 55 -11.80 -16.08 5.13
N ASP A 56 -12.45 -16.04 6.29
CA ASP A 56 -12.38 -14.87 7.14
C ASP A 56 -10.91 -14.64 7.58
N ASP A 57 -10.50 -13.39 7.69
CA ASP A 57 -9.13 -12.93 8.00
C ASP A 57 -8.07 -13.21 6.92
N ASP A 58 -8.44 -13.76 5.74
CA ASP A 58 -7.51 -13.87 4.64
C ASP A 58 -7.00 -12.49 4.22
N PRO A 59 -5.67 -12.31 4.04
CA PRO A 59 -5.11 -11.05 3.56
C PRO A 59 -5.52 -10.79 2.11
N ILE A 60 -5.83 -9.53 1.82
CA ILE A 60 -6.11 -9.06 0.47
C ILE A 60 -5.22 -7.86 0.16
N THR A 61 -4.79 -7.76 -1.09
CA THR A 61 -3.91 -6.70 -1.54
C THR A 61 -4.55 -5.93 -2.69
N PHE A 62 -4.48 -4.60 -2.57
CA PHE A 62 -4.83 -3.68 -3.64
C PHE A 62 -3.60 -2.86 -4.01
N LYS A 63 -3.67 -2.16 -5.13
CA LYS A 63 -2.62 -1.30 -5.64
C LYS A 63 -3.20 0.08 -5.95
N VAL A 64 -2.47 1.13 -5.60
CA VAL A 64 -2.82 2.50 -5.97
C VAL A 64 -2.77 2.65 -7.49
N ASP A 65 -3.87 3.09 -8.11
CA ASP A 65 -4.02 3.19 -9.57
C ASP A 65 -3.34 4.42 -10.16
N GLU A 66 -3.33 5.52 -9.40
CA GLU A 66 -2.75 6.81 -9.80
C GLU A 66 -2.10 7.52 -8.62
N ASP A 67 -1.15 8.42 -8.91
CA ASP A 67 -0.50 9.20 -7.86
C ASP A 67 -1.51 10.04 -7.08
N VAL A 68 -1.42 9.99 -5.76
CA VAL A 68 -2.21 10.85 -4.87
C VAL A 68 -1.43 12.13 -4.61
N LEU A 69 -1.97 13.23 -5.13
CA LEU A 69 -1.36 14.56 -5.01
C LEU A 69 -2.04 15.36 -3.89
N PHE A 70 -1.23 16.07 -3.11
CA PHE A 70 -1.71 17.07 -2.19
C PHE A 70 -0.85 18.35 -2.31
N ASN A 71 -1.48 19.48 -2.57
CA ASN A 71 -0.79 20.76 -2.87
C ASN A 71 0.25 20.67 -4.01
N GLY A 72 0.04 19.77 -4.97
CA GLY A 72 0.95 19.57 -6.11
C GLY A 72 2.09 18.58 -5.86
N ASP A 73 2.23 18.08 -4.64
CA ASP A 73 3.24 17.06 -4.29
C ASP A 73 2.63 15.68 -4.26
N VAL A 74 3.38 14.68 -4.72
CA VAL A 74 2.97 13.27 -4.61
C VAL A 74 3.16 12.83 -3.16
N VAL A 75 2.08 12.43 -2.50
CA VAL A 75 2.08 11.96 -1.11
C VAL A 75 1.96 10.44 -1.00
N ILE A 76 1.29 9.81 -1.98
CA ILE A 76 1.24 8.36 -2.13
C ILE A 76 1.45 8.06 -3.62
N ALA A 77 2.48 7.31 -3.94
CA ALA A 77 2.82 7.01 -5.32
C ALA A 77 1.92 5.93 -5.94
N LYS A 78 1.64 6.05 -7.23
CA LYS A 78 1.05 5.00 -8.04
C LYS A 78 1.81 3.69 -7.85
N GLY A 79 1.06 2.59 -7.73
CA GLY A 79 1.64 1.27 -7.54
C GLY A 79 1.89 0.90 -6.08
N THR A 80 1.73 1.84 -5.14
CA THR A 80 1.84 1.54 -3.71
C THR A 80 0.80 0.51 -3.28
N ILE A 81 1.20 -0.40 -2.42
CA ILE A 81 0.35 -1.48 -1.93
C ILE A 81 -0.58 -0.97 -0.81
N ILE A 82 -1.85 -1.31 -0.94
CA ILE A 82 -2.86 -1.12 0.09
C ILE A 82 -3.19 -2.50 0.66
N LYS A 83 -3.03 -2.65 1.97
CA LYS A 83 -3.34 -3.89 2.68
C LYS A 83 -4.78 -3.88 3.17
N GLY A 84 -5.42 -5.04 3.10
CA GLY A 84 -6.74 -5.27 3.63
C GLY A 84 -6.91 -6.72 4.08
N VAL A 85 -8.10 -7.04 4.58
CA VAL A 85 -8.47 -8.38 5.02
C VAL A 85 -9.89 -8.70 4.58
N VAL A 86 -10.17 -9.97 4.36
CA VAL A 86 -11.52 -10.50 4.20
C VAL A 86 -12.19 -10.51 5.58
N THR A 87 -13.34 -9.85 5.71
CA THR A 87 -14.06 -9.80 7.00
C THR A 87 -15.20 -10.79 7.08
N ASN A 88 -15.67 -11.29 5.94
CA ASN A 88 -16.69 -12.35 5.88
C ASN A 88 -16.66 -12.98 4.49
N ALA A 89 -16.54 -14.31 4.44
CA ALA A 89 -16.61 -15.10 3.22
C ALA A 89 -17.57 -16.25 3.39
N LYS A 90 -18.72 -16.21 2.72
CA LYS A 90 -19.70 -17.30 2.72
C LYS A 90 -19.87 -17.85 1.30
N LYS A 91 -19.69 -19.15 1.16
CA LYS A 91 -19.93 -19.86 -0.10
C LYS A 91 -21.41 -19.80 -0.46
N SER A 92 -21.70 -19.84 -1.75
CA SER A 92 -23.08 -20.06 -2.22
C SER A 92 -23.61 -21.40 -1.72
N GLY A 93 -24.86 -21.41 -1.32
CA GLY A 93 -25.52 -22.58 -0.74
C GLY A 93 -26.59 -23.19 -1.65
N PHE A 94 -27.17 -24.28 -1.16
CA PHE A 94 -28.35 -24.89 -1.76
C PHE A 94 -29.56 -23.91 -1.71
N PHE A 95 -30.56 -24.17 -2.54
CA PHE A 95 -31.78 -23.36 -2.66
C PHE A 95 -31.58 -21.92 -3.17
N GLY A 96 -30.55 -21.71 -4.01
CA GLY A 96 -30.33 -20.41 -4.65
C GLY A 96 -29.74 -19.33 -3.74
N ARG A 97 -29.23 -19.67 -2.55
CA ARG A 97 -28.52 -18.73 -1.66
C ARG A 97 -27.21 -18.29 -2.31
N GLY A 98 -27.07 -17.01 -2.60
CA GLY A 98 -25.83 -16.41 -3.11
C GLY A 98 -24.68 -16.47 -2.08
N GLY A 99 -23.43 -16.49 -2.56
CA GLY A 99 -22.26 -16.30 -1.72
C GLY A 99 -22.14 -14.84 -1.26
N GLU A 100 -21.43 -14.62 -0.16
CA GLU A 100 -21.16 -13.31 0.43
C GLU A 100 -19.64 -13.13 0.57
N LEU A 101 -19.13 -11.96 0.21
CA LEU A 101 -17.72 -11.62 0.34
C LEU A 101 -17.61 -10.15 0.76
N ASN A 102 -17.12 -9.93 1.97
CA ASN A 102 -16.86 -8.61 2.50
C ASN A 102 -15.37 -8.44 2.78
N VAL A 103 -14.82 -7.29 2.42
CA VAL A 103 -13.42 -6.96 2.62
C VAL A 103 -13.29 -5.60 3.30
N ARG A 104 -12.22 -5.44 4.08
CA ARG A 104 -11.86 -4.20 4.75
C ARG A 104 -10.45 -3.81 4.34
N VAL A 105 -10.27 -2.56 3.94
CA VAL A 105 -8.95 -1.96 3.76
C VAL A 105 -8.43 -1.48 5.10
N GLU A 106 -7.12 -1.54 5.31
CA GLU A 106 -6.52 -1.24 6.61
C GLU A 106 -5.46 -0.14 6.52
N SER A 107 -4.51 -0.26 5.62
CA SER A 107 -3.39 0.66 5.55
C SER A 107 -2.68 0.64 4.21
N THR A 108 -2.00 1.75 3.92
CA THR A 108 -1.04 1.90 2.83
C THR A 108 0.23 2.59 3.32
N GLN A 109 1.12 2.94 2.41
CA GLN A 109 2.35 3.68 2.72
C GLN A 109 2.40 5.00 1.94
N THR A 110 2.98 6.01 2.55
CA THR A 110 3.31 7.28 1.91
C THR A 110 4.67 7.22 1.23
N VAL A 111 5.02 8.23 0.43
CA VAL A 111 6.30 8.29 -0.30
C VAL A 111 7.53 8.29 0.61
N ASP A 112 7.41 8.67 1.87
CA ASP A 112 8.44 8.61 2.90
C ASP A 112 8.39 7.32 3.74
N ASN A 113 7.70 6.27 3.22
CA ASN A 113 7.55 4.94 3.82
C ASN A 113 6.82 4.91 5.17
N GLN A 114 6.10 5.96 5.54
CA GLN A 114 5.26 5.92 6.73
C GLN A 114 3.97 5.14 6.46
N LYS A 115 3.54 4.35 7.42
CA LYS A 115 2.24 3.68 7.37
C LYS A 115 1.13 4.70 7.65
N ILE A 116 0.09 4.72 6.80
CA ILE A 116 -1.12 5.51 6.99
C ILE A 116 -2.34 4.58 6.97
N LYS A 117 -3.27 4.80 7.89
CA LYS A 117 -4.53 4.06 7.93
C LYS A 117 -5.47 4.53 6.83
N VAL A 118 -6.24 3.59 6.29
CA VAL A 118 -7.21 3.87 5.24
C VAL A 118 -8.53 3.16 5.50
N ARG A 119 -9.62 3.70 4.94
CA ARG A 119 -10.96 3.15 5.02
C ARG A 119 -11.66 3.19 3.66
N ALA A 120 -12.64 2.34 3.46
CA ALA A 120 -13.40 2.25 2.21
C ALA A 120 -14.60 3.24 2.16
N SER A 121 -14.81 4.07 3.17
CA SER A 121 -15.90 5.02 3.27
C SER A 121 -15.40 6.43 3.56
N LYS A 122 -15.97 7.46 2.91
CA LYS A 122 -15.59 8.86 3.11
C LYS A 122 -15.97 9.41 4.51
N GLY A 123 -17.00 8.86 5.15
CA GLY A 123 -17.37 9.23 6.52
C GLY A 123 -16.47 8.56 7.55
N LYS A 124 -16.21 9.24 8.69
CA LYS A 124 -15.58 8.54 9.82
C LYS A 124 -16.46 7.37 10.21
N ALA A 125 -15.89 6.17 10.22
CA ALA A 125 -16.56 5.04 10.81
C ALA A 125 -16.74 5.38 12.29
N GLY A 126 -17.98 5.64 12.71
CA GLY A 126 -18.31 5.64 14.13
C GLY A 126 -17.82 4.32 14.71
N ASP A 127 -17.53 4.27 16.00
CA ASP A 127 -16.89 3.16 16.75
C ASP A 127 -17.53 1.76 16.57
N ASN A 128 -18.46 1.60 15.67
CA ASN A 128 -19.08 0.33 15.32
C ASN A 128 -18.23 -0.37 14.25
N LYS A 129 -17.57 -1.43 14.64
CA LYS A 129 -16.78 -2.36 13.79
C LYS A 129 -17.52 -2.85 12.53
N THR A 130 -18.79 -2.57 12.40
CA THR A 130 -19.67 -2.97 11.29
C THR A 130 -19.70 -1.96 10.13
N GLY A 131 -19.33 -0.68 10.36
CA GLY A 131 -19.50 0.38 9.39
C GLY A 131 -18.54 0.33 8.20
N ALA A 132 -17.33 -0.20 8.36
CA ALA A 132 -16.33 -0.27 7.30
C ALA A 132 -16.60 -1.36 6.25
N THR A 133 -17.37 -2.38 6.63
CA THR A 133 -17.67 -3.56 5.80
C THR A 133 -18.73 -3.27 4.74
N VAL A 134 -19.66 -2.34 5.00
CA VAL A 134 -20.82 -2.06 4.13
C VAL A 134 -20.43 -1.25 2.88
N ALA A 135 -19.37 -0.48 2.94
CA ALA A 135 -19.03 0.46 1.88
C ALA A 135 -18.60 -0.21 0.56
N LEU A 136 -17.93 -1.36 0.61
CA LEU A 136 -17.54 -2.08 -0.61
C LEU A 136 -18.72 -2.74 -1.33
N VAL A 137 -19.70 -3.23 -0.59
CA VAL A 137 -20.94 -3.79 -1.15
C VAL A 137 -21.76 -2.72 -1.89
N VAL A 138 -21.79 -1.49 -1.37
CA VAL A 138 -22.50 -0.36 -1.98
C VAL A 138 -21.80 0.16 -3.23
N LEU A 139 -20.47 0.15 -3.27
CA LEU A 139 -19.69 0.62 -4.43
C LEU A 139 -19.80 -0.29 -5.66
N PHE A 140 -20.02 -1.58 -5.44
CA PHE A 140 -20.19 -2.54 -6.54
C PHE A 140 -21.64 -2.64 -7.07
N GLY A 141 -22.59 -1.90 -6.48
CA GLY A 141 -23.97 -1.79 -6.89
C GLY A 141 -24.76 -3.11 -6.84
N PRO A 142 -26.07 -3.06 -7.12
CA PRO A 142 -26.94 -4.24 -7.06
C PRO A 142 -26.64 -5.32 -8.12
N LEU A 143 -25.75 -5.06 -9.06
CA LEU A 143 -25.36 -6.01 -10.12
C LEU A 143 -24.60 -7.23 -9.62
N GLY A 144 -23.96 -7.16 -8.42
CA GLY A 144 -23.29 -8.29 -7.78
C GLY A 144 -24.27 -9.34 -7.21
N PHE A 145 -25.53 -8.97 -6.96
CA PHE A 145 -26.51 -9.82 -6.29
C PHE A 145 -27.47 -10.57 -7.21
N LEU A 146 -27.47 -10.31 -8.51
CA LEU A 146 -28.55 -10.77 -9.40
C LEU A 146 -28.37 -12.14 -10.03
N LYS A 147 -27.37 -12.96 -9.60
CA LYS A 147 -27.34 -14.38 -10.03
C LYS A 147 -27.54 -15.31 -8.85
N LYS A 148 -28.79 -15.76 -8.65
CA LYS A 148 -29.16 -16.81 -7.70
C LYS A 148 -28.17 -17.99 -7.75
N GLY A 149 -27.57 -18.30 -6.59
CA GLY A 149 -26.72 -19.49 -6.42
C GLY A 149 -25.27 -19.40 -6.89
N LYS A 150 -24.75 -18.20 -7.20
CA LYS A 150 -23.32 -18.00 -7.52
C LYS A 150 -22.53 -17.46 -6.35
N ASN A 151 -21.25 -17.81 -6.29
CA ASN A 151 -20.34 -17.22 -5.32
C ASN A 151 -20.13 -15.74 -5.61
N ALA A 152 -19.92 -14.94 -4.55
CA ALA A 152 -19.50 -13.56 -4.69
C ALA A 152 -18.03 -13.54 -5.14
N GLU A 153 -17.69 -12.62 -6.05
CA GLU A 153 -16.36 -12.53 -6.64
C GLU A 153 -15.99 -11.06 -6.87
N ILE A 154 -14.79 -10.69 -6.48
CA ILE A 154 -14.14 -9.43 -6.83
C ILE A 154 -13.06 -9.77 -7.83
N LYS A 155 -13.21 -9.30 -9.07
CA LYS A 155 -12.26 -9.60 -10.15
C LYS A 155 -11.01 -8.73 -10.05
N GLU A 156 -9.88 -9.26 -10.49
CA GLU A 156 -8.68 -8.49 -10.76
C GLU A 156 -9.01 -7.27 -11.63
N GLY A 157 -8.34 -6.14 -11.36
CA GLY A 157 -8.57 -4.88 -12.06
C GLY A 157 -9.83 -4.12 -11.61
N THR A 158 -10.56 -4.60 -10.59
CA THR A 158 -11.71 -3.87 -10.06
C THR A 158 -11.24 -2.61 -9.35
N LYS A 159 -11.74 -1.45 -9.81
CA LYS A 159 -11.43 -0.14 -9.21
C LYS A 159 -12.28 0.11 -7.98
N ILE A 160 -11.64 0.58 -6.92
CA ILE A 160 -12.27 0.99 -5.67
C ILE A 160 -11.77 2.36 -5.23
N LYS A 161 -12.58 3.08 -4.47
CA LYS A 161 -12.18 4.31 -3.79
C LYS A 161 -11.91 4.02 -2.33
N VAL A 162 -10.77 4.48 -1.88
CA VAL A 162 -10.29 4.35 -0.51
C VAL A 162 -9.98 5.75 0.01
N PHE A 163 -10.11 5.98 1.29
CA PHE A 163 -9.87 7.29 1.91
C PHE A 163 -8.91 7.13 3.08
N THR A 164 -8.06 8.12 3.31
CA THR A 164 -7.24 8.17 4.52
C THR A 164 -8.15 8.20 5.77
N ASP A 165 -7.74 7.53 6.84
CA ASP A 165 -8.48 7.45 8.11
C ASP A 165 -7.78 8.18 9.26
N GLU A 166 -6.76 8.95 8.91
CA GLU A 166 -6.01 9.80 9.84
C GLU A 166 -5.31 10.92 9.08
N GLU A 167 -5.04 12.01 9.77
CA GLU A 167 -4.13 13.04 9.28
C GLU A 167 -2.69 12.54 9.40
N LYS A 168 -1.87 12.77 8.38
CA LYS A 168 -0.49 12.32 8.35
C LYS A 168 0.46 13.38 7.80
N THR A 169 1.53 13.62 8.51
CA THR A 169 2.63 14.46 8.06
C THR A 169 3.60 13.63 7.23
N VAL A 170 3.78 13.99 5.96
CA VAL A 170 4.61 13.28 4.98
C VAL A 170 5.79 14.15 4.59
N LYS A 171 6.97 13.55 4.57
CA LYS A 171 8.20 14.20 4.12
C LYS A 171 8.40 13.94 2.63
N ILE A 172 8.55 15.00 1.85
CA ILE A 172 8.72 14.92 0.40
C ILE A 172 10.19 15.12 0.08
N VAL A 173 10.74 14.23 -0.73
CA VAL A 173 12.07 14.41 -1.32
C VAL A 173 11.89 15.23 -2.58
N THR A 174 12.50 16.41 -2.61
CA THR A 174 12.58 17.20 -3.84
C THR A 174 13.81 16.75 -4.60
N PRO A 175 13.71 16.44 -5.90
CA PRO A 175 14.81 15.99 -6.73
C PRO A 175 15.87 17.07 -6.96
#